data_4dd25c834b68879d0cce1c3872a62ba2
#
_entry.id   4dd25c834b68879d0cce1c3872a62ba2
#
_cell.length_a   1.000
_cell.length_b   1.000
_cell.length_c   1.000
_cell.angle_alpha   90.00
_cell.angle_beta   90.00
_cell.angle_gamma   90.00
#
_symmetry.space_group_name_H-M   'P 1'
#
loop_
_entity.id
_entity.type
_entity.pdbx_description
1 polymer ?
#
loop_
_entity_poly.entity_id
_entity_poly.type
_entity_poly.pdbx_seq_one_letter_code
_entity_poly.pdbx_strand_id
1 'polypeptide(L)'
;DAELARSRSDDPLRAASATAYLAELKHVTERLEALAYLREQQQGFGVGQQLSTEGGTRKTGVDLRWKIDPVWSVEGQLLAQHSLATEADRQLAEAEVRYELETVGAGLGLRHVADDVPGEGTRRSEQAFVTGNVDLFDRRITLRGSADASLGGADGDASVDYPARTLL
;
A
#
# COMPACT_ATOMS: atom_id res chain seq x y z
N ASP A 1 0.33 -16.44 10.25
CA ASP A 1 1.64 -16.39 10.88
C ASP A 1 1.69 -15.23 11.87
N ALA A 2 2.53 -15.34 12.90
CA ALA A 2 2.78 -14.26 13.83
C ALA A 2 4.25 -14.28 14.23
N GLU A 3 4.88 -13.11 14.27
CA GLU A 3 6.28 -12.95 14.60
C GLU A 3 6.45 -11.81 15.60
N LEU A 4 7.37 -12.01 16.56
CA LEU A 4 7.79 -11.00 17.52
C LEU A 4 9.31 -10.92 17.49
N ALA A 5 9.85 -9.73 17.30
CA ALA A 5 11.26 -9.48 17.31
C ALA A 5 11.61 -8.36 18.31
N ARG A 6 12.79 -8.46 18.93
CA ARG A 6 13.34 -7.44 19.84
C ARG A 6 14.75 -7.11 19.44
N SER A 7 15.06 -5.84 19.33
CA SER A 7 16.43 -5.34 19.17
C SER A 7 16.92 -4.66 20.43
N ARG A 8 18.23 -4.67 20.65
CA ARG A 8 18.93 -3.91 21.69
C ARG A 8 20.03 -3.08 21.04
N SER A 9 20.22 -1.88 21.52
CA SER A 9 21.31 -0.99 21.08
C SER A 9 22.09 -0.52 22.31
N ASP A 10 23.41 -0.55 22.21
CA ASP A 10 24.31 0.04 23.18
C ASP A 10 24.66 1.51 22.83
N ASP A 11 24.08 2.04 21.73
CA ASP A 11 24.26 3.41 21.31
C ASP A 11 23.42 4.33 22.22
N PRO A 12 24.03 5.29 22.93
CA PRO A 12 23.32 6.19 23.84
C PRO A 12 22.34 7.13 23.15
N LEU A 13 22.44 7.27 21.81
CA LEU A 13 21.54 8.09 20.99
C LEU A 13 20.31 7.30 20.48
N ARG A 14 20.23 6.01 20.77
CA ARG A 14 19.10 5.14 20.37
C ARG A 14 18.36 4.61 21.57
N ALA A 15 17.11 4.20 21.37
CA ALA A 15 16.39 3.49 22.41
C ALA A 15 17.13 2.21 22.80
N ALA A 16 17.33 1.99 24.10
CA ALA A 16 18.06 0.84 24.63
C ALA A 16 17.48 -0.52 24.20
N SER A 17 16.19 -0.54 23.90
CA SER A 17 15.51 -1.69 23.28
C SER A 17 14.31 -1.23 22.49
N ALA A 18 14.07 -1.87 21.35
CA ALA A 18 12.87 -1.65 20.55
C ALA A 18 12.30 -3.01 20.13
N THR A 19 10.99 -3.05 19.93
CA THR A 19 10.26 -4.24 19.54
C THR A 19 9.59 -4.05 18.18
N ALA A 20 9.44 -5.14 17.46
CA ALA A 20 8.59 -5.21 16.28
C ALA A 20 7.72 -6.46 16.37
N TYR A 21 6.50 -6.37 15.87
CA TYR A 21 5.62 -7.52 15.72
C TYR A 21 4.92 -7.49 14.37
N LEU A 22 4.64 -8.67 13.88
CA LEU A 22 3.90 -8.93 12.65
C LEU A 22 2.87 -10.02 12.95
N ALA A 23 1.65 -9.81 12.53
CA ALA A 23 0.62 -10.83 12.47
C ALA A 23 -0.02 -10.81 11.09
N GLU A 24 -0.11 -11.97 10.45
CA GLU A 24 -0.67 -12.13 9.12
C GLU A 24 -1.67 -13.29 9.09
N LEU A 25 -2.79 -13.04 8.42
CA LEU A 25 -3.79 -14.04 8.10
C LEU A 25 -3.96 -14.08 6.58
N LYS A 26 -3.55 -15.18 5.98
CA LYS A 26 -3.67 -15.42 4.55
C LYS A 26 -4.71 -16.49 4.25
N HIS A 27 -5.62 -16.18 3.32
CA HIS A 27 -6.59 -17.12 2.79
C HIS A 27 -6.45 -17.19 1.28
N VAL A 28 -6.29 -18.39 0.74
CA VAL A 28 -6.10 -18.64 -0.69
C VAL A 28 -6.98 -19.77 -1.15
N THR A 29 -7.79 -19.48 -2.13
CA THR A 29 -8.58 -20.47 -2.89
C THR A 29 -8.32 -20.27 -4.39
N GLU A 30 -8.93 -21.04 -5.25
CA GLU A 30 -8.83 -20.88 -6.71
C GLU A 30 -9.33 -19.51 -7.19
N ARG A 31 -10.31 -18.93 -6.48
CA ARG A 31 -10.98 -17.68 -6.88
C ARG A 31 -10.71 -16.50 -5.96
N LEU A 32 -10.31 -16.74 -4.72
CA LEU A 32 -10.16 -15.71 -3.71
C LEU A 32 -8.78 -15.81 -3.07
N GLU A 33 -8.05 -14.73 -3.14
CA GLU A 33 -6.83 -14.50 -2.36
C GLU A 33 -7.09 -13.31 -1.43
N ALA A 34 -6.90 -13.50 -0.14
CA ALA A 34 -7.05 -12.47 0.86
C ALA A 34 -5.88 -12.51 1.83
N LEU A 35 -5.33 -11.35 2.15
CA LEU A 35 -4.29 -11.16 3.14
C LEU A 35 -4.73 -10.05 4.09
N ALA A 36 -4.82 -10.35 5.37
CA ALA A 36 -4.94 -9.35 6.42
C ALA A 36 -3.65 -9.32 7.24
N TYR A 37 -3.17 -8.14 7.57
CA TYR A 37 -1.94 -8.00 8.33
C TYR A 37 -2.01 -6.87 9.34
N LEU A 38 -1.27 -7.05 10.43
CA LEU A 38 -0.97 -6.06 11.44
C LEU A 38 0.52 -6.07 11.69
N ARG A 39 1.18 -4.94 11.49
CA ARG A 39 2.62 -4.77 11.70
C ARG A 39 2.89 -3.53 12.51
N GLU A 40 3.70 -3.66 13.53
CA GLU A 40 4.24 -2.52 14.26
C GLU A 40 5.75 -2.67 14.39
N GLN A 41 6.43 -1.57 14.19
CA GLN A 41 7.87 -1.47 14.38
C GLN A 41 8.15 -0.21 15.19
N GLN A 42 8.62 -0.37 16.41
CA GLN A 42 8.97 0.75 17.27
C GLN A 42 10.14 1.57 16.69
N GLN A 43 10.16 2.84 17.04
CA GLN A 43 11.28 3.71 16.67
C GLN A 43 12.59 3.17 17.26
N GLY A 44 13.64 3.14 16.44
CA GLY A 44 14.94 2.58 16.84
C GLY A 44 15.06 1.08 16.69
N PHE A 45 14.00 0.36 16.24
CA PHE A 45 14.13 -1.03 15.86
C PHE A 45 14.99 -1.15 14.59
N GLY A 46 16.03 -1.94 14.64
CA GLY A 46 16.88 -2.22 13.49
C GLY A 46 18.05 -3.09 13.87
N VAL A 47 18.47 -3.92 12.95
CA VAL A 47 19.65 -4.78 13.07
C VAL A 47 20.72 -4.21 12.15
N GLY A 48 21.79 -3.66 12.74
CA GLY A 48 22.94 -3.17 11.99
C GLY A 48 22.68 -1.88 11.19
N GLN A 49 23.21 -1.80 9.97
CA GLN A 49 23.15 -0.60 9.11
C GLN A 49 21.81 -0.39 8.38
N GLN A 50 20.82 -1.22 8.59
CA GLN A 50 19.50 -1.03 8.00
C GLN A 50 18.74 0.05 8.79
N LEU A 51 18.87 1.28 8.35
CA LEU A 51 17.95 2.36 8.67
C LEU A 51 16.65 2.04 7.92
N SER A 52 15.81 1.22 8.54
CA SER A 52 14.48 0.95 7.98
C SER A 52 13.67 2.24 7.99
N THR A 53 13.23 2.69 6.84
CA THR A 53 12.29 3.81 6.68
C THR A 53 10.93 3.53 7.33
N GLU A 54 10.70 2.32 7.80
CA GLU A 54 9.48 1.86 8.44
C GLU A 54 9.54 1.89 9.99
N GLY A 55 10.69 2.25 10.56
CA GLY A 55 10.83 2.39 12.02
C GLY A 55 9.89 3.44 12.59
N GLY A 56 9.22 3.13 13.69
CA GLY A 56 8.24 4.02 14.32
C GLY A 56 6.89 4.05 13.61
N THR A 57 6.46 2.94 13.02
CA THR A 57 5.15 2.85 12.35
C THR A 57 4.35 1.64 12.80
N ARG A 58 3.02 1.83 12.81
CA ARG A 58 2.04 0.75 12.89
C ARG A 58 1.25 0.73 11.59
N LYS A 59 1.13 -0.44 10.97
CA LYS A 59 0.38 -0.67 9.74
C LYS A 59 -0.62 -1.78 9.93
N THR A 60 -1.85 -1.56 9.51
CA THR A 60 -2.90 -2.57 9.45
C THR A 60 -3.49 -2.52 8.05
N GLY A 61 -3.64 -3.67 7.42
CA GLY A 61 -4.18 -3.69 6.07
C GLY A 61 -4.87 -4.99 5.71
N VAL A 62 -5.63 -4.89 4.63
CA VAL A 62 -6.29 -6.01 3.97
C VAL A 62 -6.08 -5.85 2.48
N ASP A 63 -5.53 -6.88 1.86
CA ASP A 63 -5.42 -7.01 0.41
C ASP A 63 -6.34 -8.14 -0.04
N LEU A 64 -7.11 -7.90 -1.10
CA LEU A 64 -8.09 -8.82 -1.63
C LEU A 64 -7.92 -8.94 -3.15
N ARG A 65 -7.94 -10.17 -3.66
CA ARG A 65 -8.07 -10.46 -5.09
C ARG A 65 -9.14 -11.52 -5.31
N TRP A 66 -10.16 -11.16 -6.05
CA TRP A 66 -11.26 -12.07 -6.37
C TRP A 66 -11.36 -12.28 -7.88
N LYS A 67 -11.14 -13.50 -8.33
CA LYS A 67 -11.33 -13.93 -9.72
C LYS A 67 -12.79 -14.27 -9.94
N ILE A 68 -13.50 -13.42 -10.68
CA ILE A 68 -14.90 -13.64 -11.05
C ILE A 68 -14.99 -14.80 -12.04
N ASP A 69 -14.11 -14.75 -13.06
CA ASP A 69 -13.95 -15.75 -14.10
C ASP A 69 -12.48 -15.75 -14.60
N PRO A 70 -12.09 -16.51 -15.64
CA PRO A 70 -10.72 -16.53 -16.15
C PRO A 70 -10.22 -15.19 -16.69
N VAL A 71 -11.11 -14.25 -17.01
CA VAL A 71 -10.80 -12.99 -17.68
C VAL A 71 -10.98 -11.78 -16.76
N TRP A 72 -11.94 -11.86 -15.83
CA TRP A 72 -12.28 -10.76 -14.94
C TRP A 72 -11.85 -11.01 -13.50
N SER A 73 -11.26 -10.02 -12.89
CA SER A 73 -10.96 -10.01 -11.46
C SER A 73 -11.26 -8.65 -10.83
N VAL A 74 -11.46 -8.67 -9.52
CA VAL A 74 -11.57 -7.47 -8.68
C VAL A 74 -10.43 -7.54 -7.68
N GLU A 75 -9.69 -6.45 -7.56
CA GLU A 75 -8.65 -6.27 -6.56
C GLU A 75 -9.05 -5.14 -5.61
N GLY A 76 -8.72 -5.29 -4.35
CA GLY A 76 -9.00 -4.29 -3.33
C GLY A 76 -7.89 -4.21 -2.30
N GLN A 77 -7.61 -3.02 -1.82
CA GLN A 77 -6.65 -2.77 -0.75
C GLN A 77 -7.22 -1.77 0.24
N LEU A 78 -7.11 -2.11 1.52
CA LEU A 78 -7.34 -1.19 2.62
C LEU A 78 -6.06 -1.13 3.46
N LEU A 79 -5.59 0.07 3.77
CA LEU A 79 -4.42 0.29 4.59
C LEU A 79 -4.70 1.42 5.58
N ALA A 80 -4.39 1.19 6.85
CA ALA A 80 -4.25 2.22 7.86
C ALA A 80 -2.82 2.19 8.38
N GLN A 81 -2.16 3.34 8.38
CA GLN A 81 -0.81 3.52 8.89
C GLN A 81 -0.81 4.66 9.91
N HIS A 82 -0.22 4.40 11.08
CA HIS A 82 0.02 5.36 12.13
C HIS A 82 1.52 5.55 12.35
N SER A 83 1.99 6.78 12.37
CA SER A 83 3.37 7.11 12.71
C SER A 83 3.50 7.30 14.22
N LEU A 84 4.24 6.42 14.88
CA LEU A 84 4.51 6.50 16.31
C LEU A 84 5.43 7.67 16.69
N ALA A 85 6.08 8.28 15.71
CA ALA A 85 7.01 9.39 15.92
C ALA A 85 6.33 10.76 15.77
N THR A 86 5.42 10.88 14.81
CA THR A 86 4.77 12.15 14.45
C THR A 86 3.30 12.19 14.78
N GLU A 87 2.73 11.07 15.25
CA GLU A 87 1.29 10.88 15.49
C GLU A 87 0.44 11.13 14.24
N ALA A 88 1.05 11.06 13.07
CA ALA A 88 0.36 11.22 11.81
C ALA A 88 -0.32 9.91 11.40
N ASP A 89 -1.55 10.03 10.90
CA ASP A 89 -2.34 8.91 10.40
C ASP A 89 -2.50 8.99 8.88
N ARG A 90 -2.40 7.83 8.23
CA ARG A 90 -2.68 7.67 6.81
C ARG A 90 -3.65 6.53 6.58
N GLN A 91 -4.65 6.78 5.75
CA GLN A 91 -5.60 5.77 5.30
C GLN A 91 -5.60 5.70 3.77
N LEU A 92 -5.63 4.49 3.25
CA LEU A 92 -5.75 4.19 1.83
C LEU A 92 -6.88 3.19 1.64
N ALA A 93 -7.76 3.48 0.70
CA ALA A 93 -8.72 2.51 0.17
C ALA A 93 -8.62 2.52 -1.35
N GLU A 94 -8.42 1.36 -1.94
CA GLU A 94 -8.31 1.20 -3.38
C GLU A 94 -9.14 0.00 -3.83
N ALA A 95 -9.81 0.14 -4.98
CA ALA A 95 -10.52 -0.94 -5.64
C ALA A 95 -10.31 -0.84 -7.15
N GLU A 96 -10.01 -1.96 -7.80
CA GLU A 96 -9.78 -2.07 -9.24
C GLU A 96 -10.55 -3.26 -9.80
N VAL A 97 -11.22 -3.05 -10.93
CA VAL A 97 -11.74 -4.12 -11.78
C VAL A 97 -10.78 -4.32 -12.92
N ARG A 98 -10.30 -5.53 -13.11
CA ARG A 98 -9.33 -5.90 -14.14
C ARG A 98 -9.94 -6.85 -15.15
N TYR A 99 -9.61 -6.60 -16.40
CA TYR A 99 -9.87 -7.46 -17.54
C TYR A 99 -8.54 -7.96 -18.09
N GLU A 100 -8.35 -9.26 -18.19
CA GLU A 100 -7.06 -9.84 -18.57
C GLU A 100 -7.27 -10.98 -19.57
N LEU A 101 -6.78 -10.78 -20.79
CA LEU A 101 -6.64 -11.78 -21.81
C LEU A 101 -5.17 -12.22 -21.91
N GLU A 102 -4.90 -13.19 -22.78
CA GLU A 102 -3.59 -13.79 -22.94
C GLU A 102 -2.47 -12.79 -23.27
N THR A 103 -2.79 -11.73 -24.03
CA THR A 103 -1.82 -10.74 -24.51
C THR A 103 -2.19 -9.30 -24.17
N VAL A 104 -3.37 -9.06 -23.60
CA VAL A 104 -3.87 -7.71 -23.29
C VAL A 104 -4.51 -7.71 -21.92
N GLY A 105 -4.16 -6.72 -21.12
CA GLY A 105 -4.82 -6.44 -19.84
C GLY A 105 -5.26 -4.99 -19.74
N ALA A 106 -6.37 -4.75 -19.07
CA ALA A 106 -6.87 -3.41 -18.75
C ALA A 106 -7.48 -3.41 -17.34
N GLY A 107 -7.34 -2.31 -16.63
CA GLY A 107 -7.93 -2.11 -15.31
C GLY A 107 -8.55 -0.73 -15.19
N LEU A 108 -9.60 -0.64 -14.39
CA LEU A 108 -10.23 0.62 -13.98
C LEU A 108 -10.43 0.58 -12.47
N GLY A 109 -9.97 1.61 -11.78
CA GLY A 109 -10.04 1.65 -10.33
C GLY A 109 -10.31 3.02 -9.76
N LEU A 110 -10.62 3.00 -8.48
CA LEU A 110 -10.80 4.17 -7.63
C LEU A 110 -9.84 4.06 -6.44
N ARG A 111 -9.29 5.20 -6.05
CA ARG A 111 -8.42 5.31 -4.89
C ARG A 111 -8.84 6.48 -4.02
N HIS A 112 -8.95 6.23 -2.74
CA HIS A 112 -9.13 7.23 -1.71
C HIS A 112 -7.92 7.23 -0.78
N VAL A 113 -7.35 8.39 -0.51
CA VAL A 113 -6.26 8.57 0.47
C VAL A 113 -6.65 9.70 1.41
N ALA A 114 -6.45 9.47 2.70
CA ALA A 114 -6.58 10.49 3.71
C ALA A 114 -5.32 10.49 4.58
N ASP A 115 -4.68 11.65 4.71
CA ASP A 115 -3.54 11.90 5.57
C ASP A 115 -3.96 12.91 6.63
N ASP A 116 -3.81 12.54 7.91
CA ASP A 116 -4.04 13.41 9.04
C ASP A 116 -2.71 13.69 9.74
N VAL A 117 -2.30 14.94 9.74
CA VAL A 117 -1.02 15.37 10.32
C VAL A 117 -1.31 16.33 11.46
N PRO A 118 -0.86 16.03 12.70
CA PRO A 118 -1.05 16.91 13.83
C PRO A 118 -0.55 18.32 13.56
N GLY A 119 -1.45 19.31 13.72
CA GLY A 119 -1.15 20.70 13.47
C GLY A 119 -1.32 21.18 12.02
N GLU A 120 -1.43 20.27 11.06
CA GLU A 120 -1.67 20.61 9.65
C GLU A 120 -3.11 20.28 9.19
N GLY A 121 -3.80 19.40 9.94
CA GLY A 121 -5.14 18.95 9.63
C GLY A 121 -5.18 17.76 8.65
N THR A 122 -6.38 17.44 8.18
CA THR A 122 -6.62 16.29 7.31
C THR A 122 -6.61 16.70 5.84
N ARG A 123 -5.82 16.00 5.04
CA ARG A 123 -5.79 16.11 3.57
C ARG A 123 -6.41 14.86 2.96
N ARG A 124 -7.27 15.03 1.96
CA ARG A 124 -7.95 13.93 1.28
C ARG A 124 -7.74 14.03 -0.22
N SER A 125 -7.58 12.88 -0.87
CA SER A 125 -7.48 12.77 -2.32
C SER A 125 -8.36 11.62 -2.81
N GLU A 126 -9.17 11.89 -3.81
CA GLU A 126 -9.98 10.89 -4.51
C GLU A 126 -9.55 10.86 -5.98
N GLN A 127 -9.22 9.68 -6.45
CA GLN A 127 -8.66 9.49 -7.79
C GLN A 127 -9.38 8.35 -8.49
N ALA A 128 -9.65 8.53 -9.78
CA ALA A 128 -9.91 7.42 -10.69
C ALA A 128 -8.62 7.11 -11.44
N PHE A 129 -8.34 5.84 -11.67
CA PHE A 129 -7.18 5.44 -12.45
C PHE A 129 -7.52 4.34 -13.44
N VAL A 130 -6.76 4.30 -14.52
CA VAL A 130 -6.79 3.23 -15.50
C VAL A 130 -5.40 2.63 -15.64
N THR A 131 -5.34 1.32 -15.81
CA THR A 131 -4.11 0.58 -16.08
C THR A 131 -4.27 -0.20 -17.36
N GLY A 132 -3.18 -0.48 -18.03
CA GLY A 132 -3.20 -1.30 -19.23
C GLY A 132 -1.86 -1.93 -19.51
N ASN A 133 -1.90 -3.11 -20.11
CA ASN A 133 -0.72 -3.78 -20.61
C ASN A 133 -1.03 -4.49 -21.94
N VAL A 134 -0.03 -4.57 -22.80
CA VAL A 134 -0.11 -5.35 -24.02
C VAL A 134 1.22 -6.07 -24.25
N ASP A 135 1.13 -7.35 -24.55
CA ASP A 135 2.25 -8.18 -24.93
C ASP A 135 2.34 -8.28 -26.45
N LEU A 136 3.49 -7.96 -26.99
CA LEU A 136 3.79 -7.95 -28.41
C LEU A 136 4.86 -9.00 -28.75
N PHE A 137 4.87 -9.47 -30.00
CA PHE A 137 5.87 -10.39 -30.53
C PHE A 137 6.05 -11.65 -29.69
N ASP A 138 4.96 -12.36 -29.43
CA ASP A 138 4.95 -13.57 -28.60
C ASP A 138 5.54 -13.33 -27.19
N ARG A 139 5.12 -12.22 -26.55
CA ARG A 139 5.55 -11.79 -25.21
C ARG A 139 7.03 -11.41 -25.09
N ARG A 140 7.68 -11.09 -26.22
CA ARG A 140 9.06 -10.57 -26.19
C ARG A 140 9.14 -9.12 -25.73
N ILE A 141 8.05 -8.37 -25.92
CA ILE A 141 7.93 -6.98 -25.49
C ILE A 141 6.61 -6.81 -24.76
N THR A 142 6.65 -6.34 -23.51
CA THR A 142 5.47 -5.94 -22.76
C THR A 142 5.46 -4.43 -22.62
N LEU A 143 4.42 -3.78 -23.13
CA LEU A 143 4.14 -2.37 -22.89
C LEU A 143 3.15 -2.26 -21.73
N ARG A 144 3.43 -1.37 -20.79
CA ARG A 144 2.55 -1.06 -19.65
C ARG A 144 2.32 0.43 -19.58
N GLY A 145 1.11 0.82 -19.20
CA GLY A 145 0.75 2.21 -19.04
C GLY A 145 -0.30 2.36 -17.94
N SER A 146 -0.27 3.51 -17.28
CA SER A 146 -1.30 3.92 -16.34
C SER A 146 -1.58 5.41 -16.50
N ALA A 147 -2.79 5.81 -16.19
CA ALA A 147 -3.20 7.21 -16.09
C ALA A 147 -4.16 7.35 -14.92
N ASP A 148 -4.06 8.44 -14.20
CA ASP A 148 -4.92 8.77 -13.08
C ASP A 148 -5.47 10.20 -13.22
N ALA A 149 -6.65 10.41 -12.66
CA ALA A 149 -7.31 11.69 -12.62
C ALA A 149 -7.90 11.93 -11.23
N SER A 150 -7.69 13.13 -10.69
CA SER A 150 -8.32 13.56 -9.44
C SER A 150 -9.83 13.76 -9.69
N LEU A 151 -10.66 13.17 -8.83
CA LEU A 151 -12.11 13.31 -8.86
C LEU A 151 -12.60 14.49 -8.01
N GLY A 152 -11.72 15.15 -7.28
CA GLY A 152 -11.98 16.24 -6.38
C GLY A 152 -11.39 15.97 -5.00
N GLY A 153 -10.89 17.01 -4.39
CA GLY A 153 -10.49 17.09 -3.00
C GLY A 153 -10.86 18.50 -2.59
N ALA A 154 -12.05 18.66 -2.08
CA ALA A 154 -12.43 19.91 -1.52
C ALA A 154 -12.05 19.89 -0.06
N ASP A 155 -10.97 20.50 0.29
CA ASP A 155 -10.84 21.37 1.46
C ASP A 155 -9.35 21.64 1.66
N GLY A 156 -8.97 22.83 1.24
CA GLY A 156 -7.61 23.36 1.45
C GLY A 156 -6.67 23.09 0.28
N ASP A 157 -6.21 24.13 -0.22
CA ASP A 157 -5.28 24.53 -1.25
C ASP A 157 -4.02 23.67 -1.49
N ALA A 158 -4.14 22.35 -1.51
CA ALA A 158 -3.07 21.47 -1.98
C ALA A 158 -3.68 20.16 -2.51
N SER A 159 -3.79 20.06 -3.83
CA SER A 159 -3.80 18.75 -4.48
C SER A 159 -2.54 18.00 -4.04
N VAL A 160 -2.71 16.94 -3.27
CA VAL A 160 -1.59 16.03 -3.00
C VAL A 160 -1.37 15.26 -4.29
N ASP A 161 -0.47 15.75 -5.12
CA ASP A 161 0.06 15.01 -6.24
C ASP A 161 0.85 13.82 -5.67
N TYR A 162 0.20 12.65 -5.65
CA TYR A 162 0.95 11.42 -5.52
C TYR A 162 1.60 11.15 -6.87
N PRO A 163 2.93 11.12 -6.92
CA PRO A 163 3.60 10.82 -8.18
C PRO A 163 3.11 9.47 -8.69
N ALA A 164 2.64 9.44 -9.93
CA ALA A 164 2.30 8.22 -10.64
C ALA A 164 3.42 7.21 -10.40
N ARG A 165 3.09 6.04 -9.85
CA ARG A 165 4.05 4.96 -9.73
C ARG A 165 4.34 4.46 -11.14
N THR A 166 5.37 5.01 -11.76
CA THR A 166 5.96 4.41 -12.95
C THR A 166 6.76 3.20 -12.45
N LEU A 167 6.16 2.02 -12.53
CA LEU A 167 6.91 0.77 -12.41
C LEU A 167 7.56 0.53 -13.77
N LEU A 168 8.85 0.73 -13.83
CA LEU A 168 9.72 0.25 -14.92
C LEU A 168 10.02 -1.23 -14.73
#